data_f03b1746a1f9df4dfc5a104c3efa68e7
#
_entry.id   f03b1746a1f9df4dfc5a104c3efa68e7
#
_cell.length_a   1.000
_cell.length_b   1.000
_cell.length_c   1.000
_cell.angle_alpha   90.00
_cell.angle_beta   90.00
_cell.angle_gamma   90.00
#
_symmetry.space_group_name_H-M   'P 1'
#
loop_
_entity.id
_entity.type
_entity.pdbx_description
1 polymer ?
#
loop_
_entity_poly.entity_id
_entity_poly.type
_entity_poly.pdbx_seq_one_letter_code
_entity_poly.pdbx_strand_id
1 'polypeptide(L)'
;RQILVKLVFISLVFFLVKEKGDYLLVPVLYGIGYLIASIISLLLIFMKDKIRFMITDYRTQYNYLKECSPILATDMVCTVKDKLNQVLVGLFVSMGDVVIYDLALKLMGIMQKPSNIITTVLLPRFSKNKNVRTLKYVMAFVFFLSLFLVLIVNLFLPWIVKLFLHSEIDLLPLRMFSIVPIFLSVSIV
;
A
#
# COMPACT_ATOMS: atom_id res chain seq x y z
N ARG A 1 11.80 2.63 -10.60
CA ARG A 1 12.07 1.21 -10.93
C ARG A 1 10.80 0.36 -10.79
N GLN A 2 10.13 0.37 -9.66
CA GLN A 2 8.86 -0.38 -9.47
C GLN A 2 7.76 0.03 -10.45
N ILE A 3 7.75 1.27 -10.90
CA ILE A 3 6.77 1.78 -11.88
C ILE A 3 6.99 1.14 -13.25
N LEU A 4 8.23 1.03 -13.71
CA LEU A 4 8.55 0.40 -14.99
C LEU A 4 8.15 -1.08 -15.02
N VAL A 5 8.47 -1.81 -13.94
CA VAL A 5 8.07 -3.23 -13.82
C VAL A 5 6.55 -3.38 -13.83
N LYS A 6 5.82 -2.50 -13.12
CA LYS A 6 4.35 -2.50 -13.14
C LYS A 6 3.78 -2.15 -14.51
N LEU A 7 4.37 -1.20 -15.23
CA LEU A 7 3.94 -0.85 -16.59
C LEU A 7 4.13 -2.04 -17.55
N VAL A 8 5.30 -2.67 -17.53
CA VAL A 8 5.56 -3.87 -18.35
C VAL A 8 4.58 -4.99 -18.00
N PHE A 9 4.33 -5.21 -16.71
CA PHE A 9 3.37 -6.22 -16.25
C PHE A 9 1.94 -5.93 -16.73
N ILE A 10 1.45 -4.70 -16.57
CA ILE A 10 0.13 -4.30 -17.04
C ILE A 10 0.00 -4.50 -18.55
N SER A 11 1.03 -4.12 -19.31
CA SER A 11 1.06 -4.35 -20.75
C SER A 11 0.98 -5.84 -21.10
N LEU A 12 1.74 -6.70 -20.42
CA LEU A 12 1.72 -8.15 -20.61
C LEU A 12 0.35 -8.76 -20.29
N VAL A 13 -0.30 -8.32 -19.20
CA VAL A 13 -1.65 -8.78 -18.84
C VAL A 13 -2.65 -8.40 -19.94
N PHE A 14 -2.59 -7.18 -20.47
CA PHE A 14 -3.46 -6.74 -21.57
C PHE A 14 -3.30 -7.53 -22.86
N PHE A 15 -2.08 -8.01 -23.15
CA PHE A 15 -1.79 -8.79 -24.35
C PHE A 15 -2.14 -10.27 -24.19
N LEU A 16 -1.97 -10.84 -22.98
CA LEU A 16 -2.12 -12.27 -22.73
C LEU A 16 -3.51 -12.69 -22.27
N VAL A 17 -4.23 -11.82 -21.56
CA VAL A 17 -5.57 -12.13 -21.03
C VAL A 17 -6.62 -11.64 -22.01
N LYS A 18 -7.11 -12.53 -22.85
CA LYS A 18 -8.17 -12.21 -23.86
C LYS A 18 -9.50 -12.91 -23.59
N GLU A 19 -9.46 -14.06 -22.92
CA GLU A 19 -10.64 -14.88 -22.69
C GLU A 19 -11.03 -14.93 -21.21
N LYS A 20 -12.32 -15.22 -20.95
CA LYS A 20 -12.84 -15.31 -19.56
C LYS A 20 -12.19 -16.42 -18.73
N GLY A 21 -11.59 -17.43 -19.41
CA GLY A 21 -10.86 -18.52 -18.73
C GLY A 21 -9.45 -18.17 -18.27
N ASP A 22 -8.87 -17.09 -18.80
CA ASP A 22 -7.47 -16.72 -18.58
C ASP A 22 -7.24 -16.00 -17.23
N TYR A 23 -8.30 -15.82 -16.41
CA TYR A 23 -8.16 -15.15 -15.11
C TYR A 23 -7.17 -15.84 -14.16
N LEU A 24 -6.95 -17.15 -14.33
CA LEU A 24 -5.95 -17.91 -13.56
C LEU A 24 -4.51 -17.55 -13.94
N LEU A 25 -4.28 -17.05 -15.17
CA LEU A 25 -2.96 -16.60 -15.60
C LEU A 25 -2.54 -15.29 -14.93
N VAL A 26 -3.48 -14.46 -14.51
CA VAL A 26 -3.19 -13.15 -13.90
C VAL A 26 -2.34 -13.27 -12.63
N PRO A 27 -2.68 -14.11 -11.64
CA PRO A 27 -1.83 -14.31 -10.45
C PRO A 27 -0.46 -14.90 -10.78
N VAL A 28 -0.38 -15.80 -11.77
CA VAL A 28 0.88 -16.41 -12.21
C VAL A 28 1.80 -15.35 -12.85
N LEU A 29 1.26 -14.55 -13.77
CA LEU A 29 1.99 -13.44 -14.39
C LEU A 29 2.44 -12.41 -13.35
N TYR A 30 1.60 -12.14 -12.36
CA TYR A 30 1.94 -11.26 -11.26
C TYR A 30 3.11 -11.80 -10.44
N GLY A 31 3.09 -13.10 -10.11
CA GLY A 31 4.20 -13.78 -9.41
C GLY A 31 5.50 -13.74 -10.21
N ILE A 32 5.46 -14.04 -11.51
CA ILE A 32 6.62 -13.98 -12.43
C ILE A 32 7.17 -12.54 -12.50
N GLY A 33 6.30 -11.54 -12.60
CA GLY A 33 6.70 -10.14 -12.61
C GLY A 33 7.47 -9.73 -11.33
N TYR A 34 7.02 -10.18 -10.17
CA TYR A 34 7.74 -9.94 -8.91
C TYR A 34 9.08 -10.68 -8.84
N LEU A 35 9.15 -11.92 -9.32
CA LEU A 35 10.42 -12.67 -9.37
C LEU A 35 11.45 -11.96 -10.24
N ILE A 36 11.08 -11.54 -11.44
CA ILE A 36 11.96 -10.79 -12.35
C ILE A 36 12.41 -9.47 -11.69
N ALA A 37 11.48 -8.72 -11.10
CA ALA A 37 11.80 -7.48 -10.40
C ALA A 37 12.77 -7.69 -9.24
N SER A 38 12.60 -8.76 -8.47
CA SER A 38 13.47 -9.12 -7.35
C SER A 38 14.87 -9.47 -7.82
N ILE A 39 14.99 -10.28 -8.88
CA ILE A 39 16.29 -10.66 -9.47
C ILE A 39 17.02 -9.41 -9.99
N ILE A 40 16.34 -8.54 -10.74
CA ILE A 40 16.93 -7.31 -11.25
C ILE A 40 17.38 -6.40 -10.10
N SER A 41 16.57 -6.26 -9.05
CA SER A 41 16.91 -5.45 -7.87
C SER A 41 18.14 -6.00 -7.16
N LEU A 42 18.23 -7.31 -7.03
CA LEU A 42 19.33 -8.01 -6.39
C LEU A 42 20.64 -7.84 -7.21
N LEU A 43 20.59 -8.03 -8.52
CA LEU A 43 21.72 -7.78 -9.41
C LEU A 43 22.21 -6.32 -9.32
N LEU A 44 21.30 -5.35 -9.27
CA LEU A 44 21.66 -3.94 -9.16
C LEU A 44 22.34 -3.59 -7.84
N ILE A 45 21.92 -4.21 -6.72
CA ILE A 45 22.56 -4.06 -5.42
C ILE A 45 24.01 -4.59 -5.49
N PHE A 46 24.20 -5.77 -6.07
CA PHE A 46 25.56 -6.34 -6.23
C PHE A 46 26.46 -5.47 -7.10
N MET A 47 25.93 -4.97 -8.22
CA MET A 47 26.73 -4.16 -9.14
C MET A 47 27.05 -2.78 -8.61
N LYS A 48 26.11 -2.13 -7.90
CA LYS A 48 26.24 -0.73 -7.46
C LYS A 48 26.88 -0.61 -6.10
N ASP A 49 26.45 -1.43 -5.14
CA ASP A 49 26.86 -1.27 -3.74
C ASP A 49 28.01 -2.22 -3.35
N LYS A 50 28.50 -3.05 -4.32
CA LYS A 50 29.60 -4.02 -4.13
C LYS A 50 29.45 -4.85 -2.84
N ILE A 51 28.21 -5.14 -2.45
CA ILE A 51 27.91 -5.93 -1.26
C ILE A 51 28.35 -7.37 -1.52
N ARG A 52 29.17 -7.92 -0.61
CA ARG A 52 29.57 -9.32 -0.64
C ARG A 52 28.59 -10.14 0.18
N PHE A 53 28.17 -11.28 -0.35
CA PHE A 53 27.44 -12.26 0.44
C PHE A 53 28.39 -12.80 1.51
N MET A 54 28.11 -12.47 2.77
CA MET A 54 28.71 -13.12 3.91
C MET A 54 27.64 -14.01 4.57
N ILE A 55 27.91 -15.29 4.63
CA ILE A 55 27.10 -16.20 5.42
C ILE A 55 27.46 -15.92 6.87
N THR A 56 26.55 -15.27 7.56
CA THR A 56 26.70 -14.95 8.99
C THR A 56 26.44 -16.21 9.82
N ASP A 57 27.10 -16.32 10.97
CA ASP A 57 26.91 -17.44 11.91
C ASP A 57 25.42 -17.60 12.29
N TYR A 58 24.97 -18.85 12.40
CA TYR A 58 23.57 -19.21 12.71
C TYR A 58 23.05 -18.53 13.99
N ARG A 59 23.93 -18.39 14.99
CA ARG A 59 23.59 -17.74 16.27
C ARG A 59 23.24 -16.25 16.09
N THR A 60 23.99 -15.57 15.24
CA THR A 60 23.74 -14.16 14.90
C THR A 60 22.45 -14.00 14.11
N GLN A 61 22.18 -14.89 13.14
CA GLN A 61 20.92 -14.89 12.38
C GLN A 61 19.72 -15.14 13.29
N TYR A 62 19.81 -16.07 14.22
CA TYR A 62 18.76 -16.34 15.20
C TYR A 62 18.47 -15.13 16.09
N ASN A 63 19.49 -14.42 16.56
CA ASN A 63 19.31 -13.22 17.37
C ASN A 63 18.59 -12.11 16.57
N TYR A 64 18.95 -11.86 15.32
CA TYR A 64 18.25 -10.91 14.45
C TYR A 64 16.79 -11.31 14.22
N LEU A 65 16.51 -12.59 13.97
CA LEU A 65 15.14 -13.08 13.82
C LEU A 65 14.34 -12.86 15.11
N LYS A 66 14.92 -13.11 16.27
CA LYS A 66 14.28 -12.88 17.56
C LYS A 66 13.98 -11.39 17.81
N GLU A 67 14.91 -10.50 17.47
CA GLU A 67 14.70 -9.05 17.58
C GLU A 67 13.65 -8.54 16.61
N CYS A 68 13.59 -9.08 15.39
CA CYS A 68 12.59 -8.69 14.38
C CYS A 68 11.21 -9.36 14.60
N SER A 69 11.15 -10.44 15.39
CA SER A 69 9.91 -11.22 15.61
C SER A 69 8.71 -10.38 16.06
N PRO A 70 8.81 -9.41 16.99
CA PRO A 70 7.66 -8.60 17.39
C PRO A 70 7.11 -7.75 16.24
N ILE A 71 7.99 -7.18 15.41
CA ILE A 71 7.61 -6.36 14.25
C ILE A 71 6.90 -7.25 13.24
N LEU A 72 7.47 -8.40 12.94
CA LEU A 72 6.89 -9.37 12.00
C LEU A 72 5.53 -9.88 12.48
N ALA A 73 5.39 -10.17 13.78
CA ALA A 73 4.12 -10.57 14.37
C ALA A 73 3.06 -9.47 14.24
N THR A 74 3.42 -8.21 14.47
CA THR A 74 2.51 -7.07 14.30
C THR A 74 2.05 -6.94 12.85
N ASP A 75 2.96 -7.02 11.90
CA ASP A 75 2.63 -6.95 10.47
C ASP A 75 1.75 -8.10 10.01
N MET A 76 2.00 -9.31 10.53
CA MET A 76 1.13 -10.48 10.28
C MET A 76 -0.28 -10.25 10.80
N VAL A 77 -0.43 -9.80 12.05
CA VAL A 77 -1.75 -9.52 12.65
C VAL A 77 -2.49 -8.44 11.87
N CYS A 78 -1.82 -7.35 11.47
CA CYS A 78 -2.41 -6.30 10.66
C CYS A 78 -2.88 -6.84 9.30
N THR A 79 -2.05 -7.63 8.61
CA THR A 79 -2.38 -8.22 7.31
C THR A 79 -3.57 -9.18 7.42
N VAL A 80 -3.56 -10.05 8.42
CA VAL A 80 -4.66 -11.00 8.67
C VAL A 80 -5.95 -10.23 8.96
N LYS A 81 -5.92 -9.22 9.82
CA LYS A 81 -7.08 -8.37 10.12
C LYS A 81 -7.67 -7.75 8.86
N ASP A 82 -6.84 -7.17 7.98
CA ASP A 82 -7.30 -6.51 6.78
C ASP A 82 -7.92 -7.50 5.78
N LYS A 83 -7.34 -8.69 5.67
CA LYS A 83 -7.87 -9.76 4.81
C LYS A 83 -9.14 -10.40 5.39
N LEU A 84 -9.21 -10.60 6.71
CA LEU A 84 -10.43 -11.08 7.36
C LEU A 84 -11.59 -10.11 7.15
N ASN A 85 -11.38 -8.80 7.29
CA ASN A 85 -12.42 -7.81 7.03
C ASN A 85 -12.97 -7.94 5.60
N GLN A 86 -12.09 -8.14 4.61
CA GLN A 86 -12.50 -8.31 3.21
C GLN A 86 -13.32 -9.60 3.00
N VAL A 87 -12.92 -10.70 3.65
CA VAL A 87 -13.66 -11.97 3.62
C VAL A 87 -15.02 -11.85 4.31
N LEU A 88 -15.07 -11.19 5.47
CA LEU A 88 -16.31 -10.97 6.20
C LEU A 88 -17.32 -10.15 5.39
N VAL A 89 -16.89 -9.10 4.72
CA VAL A 89 -17.77 -8.32 3.81
C VAL A 89 -18.31 -9.24 2.71
N GLY A 90 -17.48 -10.09 2.11
CA GLY A 90 -17.92 -11.03 1.07
C GLY A 90 -18.90 -12.11 1.56
N LEU A 91 -18.78 -12.53 2.83
CA LEU A 91 -19.66 -13.56 3.41
C LEU A 91 -21.01 -12.99 3.87
N PHE A 92 -21.03 -11.79 4.44
CA PHE A 92 -22.22 -11.25 5.11
C PHE A 92 -23.02 -10.28 4.24
N VAL A 93 -22.42 -9.67 3.21
CA VAL A 93 -23.09 -8.68 2.39
C VAL A 93 -23.28 -9.22 0.97
N SER A 94 -22.37 -8.94 0.06
CA SER A 94 -22.41 -9.48 -1.29
C SER A 94 -21.04 -9.42 -1.97
N MET A 95 -20.85 -10.18 -3.04
CA MET A 95 -19.63 -10.10 -3.85
C MET A 95 -19.44 -8.73 -4.52
N GLY A 96 -20.54 -8.04 -4.86
CA GLY A 96 -20.49 -6.68 -5.41
C GLY A 96 -19.94 -5.68 -4.39
N ASP A 97 -20.35 -5.81 -3.14
CA ASP A 97 -19.91 -4.92 -2.06
C ASP A 97 -18.44 -5.13 -1.70
N VAL A 98 -17.89 -6.35 -1.89
CA VAL A 98 -16.44 -6.60 -1.74
C VAL A 98 -15.64 -5.74 -2.72
N VAL A 99 -16.12 -5.56 -3.95
CA VAL A 99 -15.44 -4.74 -4.96
C VAL A 99 -15.46 -3.26 -4.55
N ILE A 100 -16.59 -2.78 -4.02
CA ILE A 100 -16.72 -1.41 -3.50
C ILE A 100 -15.81 -1.20 -2.31
N TYR A 101 -15.77 -2.15 -1.39
CA TYR A 101 -14.90 -2.14 -0.21
C TYR A 101 -13.41 -2.13 -0.60
N ASP A 102 -13.01 -2.98 -1.55
CA ASP A 102 -11.62 -3.03 -2.06
C ASP A 102 -11.24 -1.72 -2.76
N LEU A 103 -12.15 -1.14 -3.53
CA LEU A 103 -11.95 0.19 -4.14
C LEU A 103 -11.76 1.27 -3.06
N ALA A 104 -12.60 1.26 -2.02
CA ALA A 104 -12.48 2.19 -0.89
C ALA A 104 -11.13 2.07 -0.19
N LEU A 105 -10.65 0.86 0.08
CA LEU A 105 -9.34 0.61 0.67
C LEU A 105 -8.19 1.08 -0.22
N LYS A 106 -8.28 0.88 -1.54
CA LYS A 106 -7.28 1.36 -2.50
C LYS A 106 -7.23 2.89 -2.55
N LEU A 107 -8.37 3.56 -2.58
CA LEU A 107 -8.44 5.02 -2.53
C LEU A 107 -7.86 5.56 -1.23
N MET A 108 -8.24 4.99 -0.08
CA MET A 108 -7.69 5.31 1.22
C MET A 108 -6.17 5.15 1.25
N GLY A 109 -5.65 4.04 0.72
CA GLY A 109 -4.22 3.79 0.62
C GLY A 109 -3.48 4.82 -0.24
N ILE A 110 -4.08 5.28 -1.34
CA ILE A 110 -3.49 6.34 -2.19
C ILE A 110 -3.43 7.66 -1.43
N MET A 111 -4.49 8.02 -0.69
CA MET A 111 -4.55 9.25 0.10
C MET A 111 -3.55 9.26 1.26
N GLN A 112 -3.27 8.10 1.85
CA GLN A 112 -2.30 7.97 2.95
C GLN A 112 -0.83 7.99 2.50
N LYS A 113 -0.53 7.61 1.26
CA LYS A 113 0.86 7.49 0.77
C LYS A 113 1.70 8.76 0.98
N PRO A 114 1.24 9.98 0.63
CA PRO A 114 2.01 11.19 0.84
C PRO A 114 2.32 11.43 2.33
N SER A 115 1.34 11.21 3.20
CA SER A 115 1.51 11.34 4.66
C SER A 115 2.56 10.37 5.19
N ASN A 116 2.49 9.10 4.77
CA ASN A 116 3.45 8.06 5.15
C ASN A 116 4.87 8.38 4.66
N ILE A 117 5.03 8.90 3.43
CA ILE A 117 6.33 9.28 2.90
C ILE A 117 6.93 10.42 3.73
N ILE A 118 6.14 11.46 4.03
CA ILE A 118 6.58 12.60 4.83
C ILE A 118 7.03 12.12 6.21
N THR A 119 6.22 11.31 6.87
CA THR A 119 6.52 10.77 8.19
C THR A 119 7.78 9.91 8.18
N THR A 120 7.90 8.99 7.23
CA THR A 120 9.08 8.10 7.12
C THR A 120 10.37 8.87 6.90
N VAL A 121 10.34 9.96 6.13
CA VAL A 121 11.53 10.79 5.83
C VAL A 121 11.89 11.70 7.00
N LEU A 122 10.89 12.24 7.69
CA LEU A 122 11.09 13.25 8.72
C LEU A 122 11.29 12.66 10.12
N LEU A 123 10.68 11.51 10.42
CA LEU A 123 10.76 10.86 11.73
C LEU A 123 12.22 10.66 12.21
N PRO A 124 13.16 10.14 11.40
CA PRO A 124 14.55 9.98 11.82
C PRO A 124 15.25 11.30 12.14
N ARG A 125 14.87 12.39 11.45
CA ARG A 125 15.43 13.72 11.68
C ARG A 125 14.92 14.34 12.99
N PHE A 126 13.65 14.11 13.31
CA PHE A 126 13.06 14.56 14.58
C PHE A 126 13.60 13.80 15.78
N SER A 127 13.77 12.50 15.65
CA SER A 127 14.34 11.66 16.70
C SER A 127 15.74 12.17 17.14
N LYS A 128 16.53 12.73 16.20
CA LYS A 128 17.84 13.30 16.49
C LYS A 128 17.75 14.67 17.17
N ASN A 129 16.86 15.55 16.73
CA ASN A 129 16.87 16.96 17.14
C ASN A 129 15.87 17.30 18.26
N LYS A 130 14.97 16.38 18.63
CA LYS A 130 13.94 16.52 19.70
C LYS A 130 13.18 17.87 19.69
N ASN A 131 13.05 18.51 18.52
CA ASN A 131 12.42 19.82 18.39
C ASN A 131 10.90 19.68 18.25
N VAL A 132 10.19 19.80 19.38
CA VAL A 132 8.72 19.68 19.45
C VAL A 132 7.98 20.70 18.58
N ARG A 133 8.55 21.89 18.39
CA ARG A 133 7.92 22.94 17.55
C ARG A 133 7.86 22.51 16.09
N THR A 134 8.96 21.97 15.56
CA THR A 134 9.03 21.47 14.19
C THR A 134 8.08 20.28 13.99
N LEU A 135 7.95 19.41 14.99
CA LEU A 135 7.02 18.29 14.96
C LEU A 135 5.57 18.78 14.80
N LYS A 136 5.14 19.79 15.58
CA LYS A 136 3.80 20.37 15.47
C LYS A 136 3.52 20.95 14.07
N TYR A 137 4.49 21.63 13.45
CA TYR A 137 4.34 22.15 12.10
C TYR A 137 4.17 21.03 11.07
N VAL A 138 4.91 19.94 11.22
CA VAL A 138 4.81 18.79 10.31
C VAL A 138 3.46 18.07 10.49
N MET A 139 3.00 17.88 11.73
CA MET A 139 1.67 17.34 12.00
C MET A 139 0.57 18.20 11.36
N ALA A 140 0.63 19.52 11.54
CA ALA A 140 -0.31 20.44 10.90
C ALA A 140 -0.25 20.35 9.38
N PHE A 141 0.96 20.33 8.80
CA PHE A 141 1.13 20.19 7.35
C PHE A 141 0.55 18.88 6.81
N VAL A 142 0.83 17.75 7.46
CA VAL A 142 0.31 16.43 7.08
C VAL A 142 -1.22 16.39 7.20
N PHE A 143 -1.78 17.00 8.24
CA PHE A 143 -3.22 17.12 8.42
C PHE A 143 -3.88 17.93 7.28
N PHE A 144 -3.37 19.11 6.96
CA PHE A 144 -3.90 19.93 5.87
C PHE A 144 -3.72 19.26 4.51
N LEU A 145 -2.61 18.57 4.30
CA LEU A 145 -2.36 17.82 3.07
C LEU A 145 -3.37 16.69 2.91
N SER A 146 -3.65 15.93 3.97
CA SER A 146 -4.64 14.85 3.92
C SER A 146 -6.06 15.39 3.74
N LEU A 147 -6.42 16.51 4.37
CA LEU A 147 -7.69 17.19 4.16
C LEU A 147 -7.85 17.62 2.70
N PHE A 148 -6.83 18.21 2.11
CA PHE A 148 -6.82 18.62 0.71
C PHE A 148 -6.99 17.44 -0.24
N LEU A 149 -6.30 16.33 -0.01
CA LEU A 149 -6.44 15.11 -0.80
C LEU A 149 -7.84 14.51 -0.68
N VAL A 150 -8.42 14.50 0.52
CA VAL A 150 -9.79 14.05 0.74
C VAL A 150 -10.79 14.89 -0.05
N LEU A 151 -10.64 16.21 -0.06
CA LEU A 151 -11.48 17.11 -0.85
C LEU A 151 -11.38 16.81 -2.36
N ILE A 152 -10.15 16.67 -2.87
CA ILE A 152 -9.92 16.32 -4.28
C ILE A 152 -10.58 14.99 -4.62
N VAL A 153 -10.33 13.95 -3.83
CA VAL A 153 -10.87 12.62 -4.12
C VAL A 153 -12.41 12.65 -4.07
N ASN A 154 -13.02 13.32 -3.09
CA ASN A 154 -14.48 13.45 -3.03
C ASN A 154 -15.07 14.20 -4.23
N LEU A 155 -14.36 15.20 -4.74
CA LEU A 155 -14.79 15.94 -5.94
C LEU A 155 -14.79 15.03 -7.19
N PHE A 156 -13.72 14.23 -7.35
CA PHE A 156 -13.55 13.35 -8.50
C PHE A 156 -14.17 11.96 -8.30
N LEU A 157 -14.71 11.64 -7.12
CA LEU A 157 -15.27 10.34 -6.78
C LEU A 157 -16.32 9.84 -7.78
N PRO A 158 -17.31 10.64 -8.23
CA PRO A 158 -18.28 10.19 -9.21
C PRO A 158 -17.63 9.77 -10.54
N TRP A 159 -16.59 10.48 -10.93
CA TRP A 159 -15.83 10.19 -12.15
C TRP A 159 -15.02 8.90 -12.02
N ILE A 160 -14.37 8.71 -10.89
CA ILE A 160 -13.59 7.51 -10.56
C ILE A 160 -14.50 6.28 -10.57
N VAL A 161 -15.65 6.35 -9.91
CA VAL A 161 -16.59 5.23 -9.82
C VAL A 161 -17.14 4.88 -11.21
N LYS A 162 -17.54 5.87 -12.00
CA LYS A 162 -18.01 5.66 -13.36
C LYS A 162 -16.96 5.01 -14.27
N LEU A 163 -15.69 5.36 -14.09
CA LEU A 163 -14.58 4.80 -14.86
C LEU A 163 -14.31 3.31 -14.51
N PHE A 164 -14.43 2.94 -13.23
CA PHE A 164 -14.04 1.60 -12.77
C PHE A 164 -15.20 0.60 -12.74
N LEU A 165 -16.41 1.05 -12.42
CA LEU A 165 -17.51 0.12 -12.14
C LEU A 165 -18.65 0.12 -13.17
N HIS A 166 -18.70 1.09 -14.07
CA HIS A 166 -19.73 1.19 -15.15
C HIS A 166 -21.18 1.02 -14.67
N SER A 167 -21.46 1.11 -13.37
CA SER A 167 -22.76 0.92 -12.73
C SER A 167 -23.05 2.08 -11.79
N GLU A 168 -24.33 2.39 -11.63
CA GLU A 168 -24.79 3.36 -10.62
C GLU A 168 -24.66 2.72 -9.24
N ILE A 169 -23.66 3.14 -8.48
CA ILE A 169 -23.38 2.67 -7.14
C ILE A 169 -23.62 3.81 -6.17
N ASP A 170 -24.15 3.47 -5.00
CA ASP A 170 -24.27 4.42 -3.91
C ASP A 170 -22.88 4.91 -3.50
N LEU A 171 -22.64 6.22 -3.63
CA LEU A 171 -21.38 6.87 -3.32
C LEU A 171 -21.18 7.10 -1.82
N LEU A 172 -22.22 6.90 -1.02
CA LEU A 172 -22.21 7.21 0.40
C LEU A 172 -21.16 6.40 1.17
N PRO A 173 -21.03 5.07 1.00
CA PRO A 173 -19.99 4.31 1.66
C PRO A 173 -18.56 4.79 1.31
N LEU A 174 -18.30 5.08 0.03
CA LEU A 174 -17.01 5.57 -0.42
C LEU A 174 -16.65 6.95 0.17
N ARG A 175 -17.64 7.84 0.28
CA ARG A 175 -17.46 9.15 0.93
C ARG A 175 -17.16 9.01 2.42
N MET A 176 -17.85 8.12 3.12
CA MET A 176 -17.58 7.83 4.53
C MET A 176 -16.15 7.31 4.73
N PHE A 177 -15.71 6.35 3.91
CA PHE A 177 -14.35 5.83 3.96
C PHE A 177 -13.28 6.87 3.63
N SER A 178 -13.58 7.86 2.80
CA SER A 178 -12.62 8.91 2.46
C SER A 178 -12.24 9.84 3.61
N ILE A 179 -13.02 9.87 4.70
CA ILE A 179 -12.73 10.68 5.89
C ILE A 179 -11.66 10.01 6.78
N VAL A 180 -11.58 8.69 6.76
CA VAL A 180 -10.68 7.91 7.61
C VAL A 180 -9.20 8.32 7.48
N PRO A 181 -8.64 8.61 6.29
CA PRO A 181 -7.26 9.06 6.14
C PRO A 181 -6.90 10.31 6.93
N ILE A 182 -7.85 11.21 7.19
CA ILE A 182 -7.61 12.42 7.97
C ILE A 182 -7.21 12.05 9.41
N PHE A 183 -7.96 11.15 10.03
CA PHE A 183 -7.67 10.70 11.39
C PHE A 183 -6.40 9.86 11.46
N LEU A 184 -6.20 8.97 10.48
CA LEU A 184 -5.00 8.15 10.43
C LEU A 184 -3.73 8.97 10.18
N SER A 185 -3.79 10.04 9.39
CA SER A 185 -2.63 10.90 9.14
C SER A 185 -2.12 11.58 10.42
N VAL A 186 -3.00 11.89 11.36
CA VAL A 186 -2.62 12.44 12.66
C VAL A 186 -2.06 11.38 13.59
N SER A 187 -2.54 10.14 13.49
CA SER A 187 -2.08 9.01 14.31
C SER A 187 -0.69 8.47 13.93
N ILE A 188 -0.25 8.71 12.70
CA ILE A 188 1.04 8.20 12.17
C ILE A 188 2.24 9.07 12.63
N VAL A 189 2.02 10.32 13.05
CA VAL A 189 3.03 11.26 13.52
C VAL A 189 3.15 11.25 15.04
#